data_c5481771b4543ea77f5efbb93fc2f0da
#
_entry.id   c5481771b4543ea77f5efbb93fc2f0da
#
_cell.length_a   1.000
_cell.length_b   1.000
_cell.length_c   1.000
_cell.angle_alpha   90.00
_cell.angle_beta   90.00
_cell.angle_gamma   90.00
#
_symmetry.space_group_name_H-M   'P 1'
#
loop_
_entity.id
_entity.type
_entity.pdbx_description
1 polymer ?
#
loop_
_entity_poly.entity_id
_entity_poly.type
_entity_poly.pdbx_seq_one_letter_code
_entity_poly.pdbx_strand_id
1 'polypeptide(L)'
;GMKFPLMLKAGLASERLPSKHCENLKELKLALDEYFASYRGYDLLLEKSIVGWKELEYELIRVYKGKTVCVSNLENVDPVGIHAGDSVVVSPAMTVSNDLDAKMKKSAENIISGLGIVGNCSVRFALKPDESEFVVLDVIPGFNRNSALISKVTRFPLARVSAKLALGFSLDDLRFEKTEPSSSENLKVCAVRIPKWSFDALGAFDRKTGSAMQATGEVVAVDLSFEAAFMKAVRSVSSKNLTPALSSLADLSDDEILNLIKQANDERIFAIYEALKRNIDKDEISSLSGVDIWFLERIEKPALVEKGIKDNFSFELYLE
;
A
#
# COMPACT_ATOMS: atom_id res chain seq x y z
N GLY A 1 16.34 -15.23 -23.26
CA GLY A 1 16.01 -15.81 -21.97
C GLY A 1 15.65 -14.76 -20.96
N MET A 2 14.89 -15.10 -19.93
CA MET A 2 14.55 -14.18 -18.83
C MET A 2 15.81 -13.80 -18.05
N LYS A 3 15.86 -12.56 -17.56
CA LYS A 3 16.97 -12.07 -16.74
C LYS A 3 16.56 -12.09 -15.27
N PHE A 4 17.49 -12.37 -14.37
CA PHE A 4 17.31 -12.24 -12.93
C PHE A 4 17.19 -10.77 -12.48
N PRO A 5 16.51 -10.51 -11.37
CA PRO A 5 15.84 -11.44 -10.47
C PRO A 5 14.54 -12.00 -11.06
N LEU A 6 14.16 -13.22 -10.63
CA LEU A 6 12.96 -13.93 -11.08
C LEU A 6 12.06 -14.28 -9.89
N MET A 7 10.76 -14.39 -10.17
CA MET A 7 9.75 -14.84 -9.22
C MET A 7 9.24 -16.20 -9.66
N LEU A 8 9.35 -17.21 -8.80
CA LEU A 8 8.76 -18.54 -8.98
C LEU A 8 7.43 -18.59 -8.21
N LYS A 9 6.37 -18.97 -8.91
CA LYS A 9 5.00 -19.10 -8.35
C LYS A 9 4.44 -20.47 -8.73
N ALA A 10 3.56 -21.00 -7.89
CA ALA A 10 2.70 -22.09 -8.33
C ALA A 10 1.66 -21.56 -9.33
N GLY A 11 1.36 -22.33 -10.37
CA GLY A 11 0.38 -21.95 -11.37
C GLY A 11 -1.04 -21.77 -10.82
N LEU A 12 -1.96 -21.39 -11.68
CA LEU A 12 -3.32 -20.88 -11.41
C LEU A 12 -4.18 -21.62 -10.35
N ALA A 13 -3.78 -22.81 -9.92
CA ALA A 13 -4.57 -23.60 -8.97
C ALA A 13 -4.29 -23.31 -7.48
N SER A 14 -3.32 -22.46 -7.14
CA SER A 14 -2.98 -22.27 -5.72
C SER A 14 -2.44 -20.88 -5.37
N GLU A 15 -3.36 -19.93 -5.24
CA GLU A 15 -3.08 -18.65 -4.55
C GLU A 15 -2.54 -18.83 -3.12
N ARG A 16 -2.54 -20.05 -2.60
CA ARG A 16 -2.13 -20.42 -1.23
C ARG A 16 -0.67 -20.86 -1.12
N LEU A 17 0.03 -21.08 -2.24
CA LEU A 17 1.43 -21.49 -2.19
C LEU A 17 2.34 -20.26 -2.20
N PRO A 18 3.35 -20.21 -1.33
CA PRO A 18 4.25 -19.08 -1.25
C PRO A 18 5.03 -18.89 -2.55
N SER A 19 5.10 -17.66 -3.05
CA SER A 19 6.01 -17.33 -4.14
C SER A 19 7.45 -17.22 -3.61
N LYS A 20 8.43 -17.58 -4.46
CA LYS A 20 9.85 -17.50 -4.14
C LYS A 20 10.55 -16.49 -5.05
N HIS A 21 11.18 -15.49 -4.44
CA HIS A 21 12.07 -14.58 -5.13
C HIS A 21 13.45 -15.21 -5.30
N CYS A 22 14.00 -15.13 -6.50
CA CYS A 22 15.28 -15.75 -6.86
C CYS A 22 16.19 -14.71 -7.51
N GLU A 23 17.28 -14.35 -6.86
CA GLU A 23 18.27 -13.39 -7.35
C GLU A 23 19.20 -14.00 -8.43
N ASN A 24 19.34 -15.32 -8.42
CA ASN A 24 20.28 -16.02 -9.27
C ASN A 24 19.84 -17.48 -9.55
N LEU A 25 20.58 -18.14 -10.46
CA LEU A 25 20.29 -19.52 -10.87
C LEU A 25 20.40 -20.53 -9.71
N LYS A 26 21.25 -20.30 -8.73
CA LYS A 26 21.41 -21.21 -7.58
C LYS A 26 20.16 -21.21 -6.73
N GLU A 27 19.65 -20.02 -6.41
CA GLU A 27 18.40 -19.85 -5.63
C GLU A 27 17.20 -20.40 -6.39
N LEU A 28 17.13 -20.17 -7.71
CA LEU A 28 16.07 -20.74 -8.54
C LEU A 28 16.06 -22.26 -8.51
N LYS A 29 17.24 -22.92 -8.61
CA LYS A 29 17.33 -24.38 -8.52
C LYS A 29 16.86 -24.89 -7.16
N LEU A 30 17.29 -24.29 -6.07
CA LEU A 30 16.85 -24.66 -4.72
C LEU A 30 15.33 -24.50 -4.57
N ALA A 31 14.77 -23.40 -5.05
CA ALA A 31 13.34 -23.15 -5.02
C ALA A 31 12.57 -24.21 -5.83
N LEU A 32 13.05 -24.58 -7.01
CA LEU A 32 12.44 -25.62 -7.85
C LEU A 32 12.47 -26.99 -7.15
N ASP A 33 13.59 -27.36 -6.53
CA ASP A 33 13.73 -28.64 -5.81
C ASP A 33 12.74 -28.69 -4.64
N GLU A 34 12.60 -27.61 -3.86
CA GLU A 34 11.61 -27.51 -2.77
C GLU A 34 10.17 -27.65 -3.30
N TYR A 35 9.84 -26.95 -4.39
CA TYR A 35 8.50 -27.03 -4.98
C TYR A 35 8.17 -28.43 -5.50
N PHE A 36 9.06 -29.05 -6.24
CA PHE A 36 8.84 -30.41 -6.77
C PHE A 36 8.80 -31.48 -5.67
N ALA A 37 9.49 -31.25 -4.56
CA ALA A 37 9.42 -32.16 -3.39
C ALA A 37 8.08 -32.03 -2.66
N SER A 38 7.60 -30.79 -2.48
CA SER A 38 6.45 -30.48 -1.61
C SER A 38 5.12 -30.44 -2.37
N TYR A 39 5.13 -30.08 -3.66
CA TYR A 39 3.92 -29.74 -4.43
C TYR A 39 3.90 -30.45 -5.80
N ARG A 40 3.88 -31.78 -5.76
CA ARG A 40 3.83 -32.60 -6.98
C ARG A 40 2.52 -32.37 -7.75
N GLY A 41 2.62 -32.16 -9.05
CA GLY A 41 1.47 -32.06 -9.96
C GLY A 41 0.93 -30.65 -10.20
N TYR A 42 1.61 -29.63 -9.70
CA TYR A 42 1.29 -28.23 -10.02
C TYR A 42 2.22 -27.69 -11.11
N ASP A 43 1.65 -26.92 -12.02
CA ASP A 43 2.44 -26.13 -12.96
C ASP A 43 3.15 -25.01 -12.20
N LEU A 44 4.38 -24.69 -12.60
CA LEU A 44 5.15 -23.60 -12.05
C LEU A 44 5.23 -22.45 -13.06
N LEU A 45 5.00 -21.27 -12.58
CA LEU A 45 5.12 -20.03 -13.35
C LEU A 45 6.41 -19.32 -12.95
N LEU A 46 7.20 -18.96 -13.95
CA LEU A 46 8.41 -18.17 -13.77
C LEU A 46 8.19 -16.79 -14.41
N GLU A 47 8.31 -15.76 -13.60
CA GLU A 47 8.07 -14.37 -14.01
C GLU A 47 9.29 -13.49 -13.72
N LYS A 48 9.41 -12.33 -14.43
CA LYS A 48 10.34 -11.26 -14.04
C LYS A 48 9.95 -10.79 -12.64
N SER A 49 10.91 -10.71 -11.73
CA SER A 49 10.62 -10.14 -10.40
C SER A 49 10.39 -8.63 -10.49
N ILE A 50 9.37 -8.17 -9.79
CA ILE A 50 9.01 -6.78 -9.59
C ILE A 50 9.02 -6.43 -8.09
N VAL A 51 9.63 -7.27 -7.26
CA VAL A 51 9.83 -6.98 -5.83
C VAL A 51 10.60 -5.68 -5.70
N GLY A 52 10.18 -4.84 -4.77
CA GLY A 52 10.77 -3.52 -4.57
C GLY A 52 10.17 -2.40 -5.45
N TRP A 53 9.25 -2.72 -6.37
CA TRP A 53 8.54 -1.69 -7.12
C TRP A 53 7.44 -1.07 -6.26
N LYS A 54 7.04 0.18 -6.53
CA LYS A 54 5.89 0.82 -5.88
C LYS A 54 4.62 0.12 -6.31
N GLU A 55 3.65 -0.03 -5.39
CA GLU A 55 2.33 -0.57 -5.70
C GLU A 55 1.29 0.53 -5.64
N LEU A 56 0.54 0.68 -6.75
CA LEU A 56 -0.53 1.67 -6.89
C LEU A 56 -1.82 0.99 -7.31
N GLU A 57 -2.95 1.52 -6.86
CA GLU A 57 -4.27 1.05 -7.26
C GLU A 57 -5.15 2.21 -7.70
N TYR A 58 -5.82 2.04 -8.82
CA TYR A 58 -6.77 3.00 -9.38
C TYR A 58 -8.18 2.44 -9.24
N GLU A 59 -9.06 3.19 -8.62
CA GLU A 59 -10.46 2.83 -8.43
C GLU A 59 -11.31 3.52 -9.50
N LEU A 60 -12.03 2.72 -10.30
CA LEU A 60 -12.79 3.20 -11.43
C LEU A 60 -14.24 2.72 -11.37
N ILE A 61 -15.10 3.50 -12.00
CA ILE A 61 -16.49 3.12 -12.28
C ILE A 61 -16.73 3.20 -13.78
N ARG A 62 -17.40 2.18 -14.31
CA ARG A 62 -17.80 2.17 -15.72
C ARG A 62 -19.29 1.89 -15.89
N VAL A 63 -19.92 2.65 -16.74
CA VAL A 63 -21.32 2.46 -17.16
C VAL A 63 -21.40 1.50 -18.34
N TYR A 64 -22.45 0.72 -18.43
CA TYR A 64 -22.69 -0.13 -19.60
C TYR A 64 -22.74 0.71 -20.88
N LYS A 65 -21.90 0.38 -21.87
CA LYS A 65 -21.70 1.14 -23.12
C LYS A 65 -21.40 2.64 -22.92
N GLY A 66 -20.98 3.03 -21.73
CA GLY A 66 -20.73 4.43 -21.38
C GLY A 66 -19.29 4.71 -20.94
N LYS A 67 -19.13 5.91 -20.37
CA LYS A 67 -17.87 6.47 -19.93
C LYS A 67 -17.32 5.68 -18.73
N THR A 68 -16.01 5.51 -18.70
CA THR A 68 -15.25 5.09 -17.49
C THR A 68 -14.78 6.35 -16.77
N VAL A 69 -14.92 6.36 -15.45
CA VAL A 69 -14.48 7.45 -14.59
C VAL A 69 -13.56 6.89 -13.52
N CYS A 70 -12.35 7.42 -13.43
CA CYS A 70 -11.46 7.15 -12.30
C CYS A 70 -11.90 8.01 -11.12
N VAL A 71 -12.22 7.35 -10.00
CA VAL A 71 -12.70 8.02 -8.78
C VAL A 71 -11.55 8.55 -7.96
N SER A 72 -10.51 7.74 -7.77
CA SER A 72 -9.26 8.12 -7.11
C SER A 72 -8.20 7.04 -7.31
N ASN A 73 -7.02 7.30 -6.82
CA ASN A 73 -5.94 6.34 -6.71
C ASN A 73 -5.48 6.19 -5.26
N LEU A 74 -4.64 5.22 -5.02
CA LEU A 74 -3.96 5.00 -3.76
C LEU A 74 -2.58 4.38 -4.00
N GLU A 75 -1.74 4.50 -2.99
CA GLU A 75 -0.36 4.03 -3.00
C GLU A 75 -0.05 3.28 -1.72
N ASN A 76 0.65 2.16 -1.84
CA ASN A 76 1.21 1.44 -0.71
C ASN A 76 2.53 2.09 -0.29
N VAL A 77 2.74 2.26 1.01
CA VAL A 77 4.02 2.75 1.56
C VAL A 77 5.10 1.67 1.42
N ASP A 78 4.74 0.41 1.66
CA ASP A 78 5.64 -0.72 1.43
C ASP A 78 5.64 -1.12 -0.04
N PRO A 79 6.80 -1.53 -0.58
CA PRO A 79 6.92 -1.94 -1.97
C PRO A 79 6.28 -3.30 -2.25
N VAL A 80 6.12 -3.62 -3.53
CA VAL A 80 5.73 -4.95 -4.01
C VAL A 80 6.64 -6.03 -3.40
N GLY A 81 6.02 -7.08 -2.91
CA GLY A 81 6.63 -8.17 -2.12
C GLY A 81 5.95 -8.31 -0.76
N ILE A 82 5.31 -7.25 -0.27
CA ILE A 82 4.46 -7.23 0.92
C ILE A 82 3.01 -7.13 0.45
N HIS A 83 2.14 -7.97 1.03
CA HIS A 83 0.72 -7.95 0.67
C HIS A 83 0.10 -6.57 0.99
N ALA A 84 -0.67 -6.00 0.05
CA ALA A 84 -1.28 -4.68 0.20
C ALA A 84 -2.14 -4.53 1.48
N GLY A 85 -2.71 -5.63 1.98
CA GLY A 85 -3.44 -5.67 3.25
C GLY A 85 -2.57 -5.50 4.49
N ASP A 86 -1.27 -5.76 4.38
CA ASP A 86 -0.26 -5.64 5.44
C ASP A 86 0.59 -4.36 5.32
N SER A 87 0.35 -3.55 4.29
CA SER A 87 1.02 -2.26 4.09
C SER A 87 0.19 -1.10 4.62
N VAL A 88 0.89 -0.03 5.03
CA VAL A 88 0.28 1.29 5.19
C VAL A 88 -0.09 1.80 3.80
N VAL A 89 -1.31 2.32 3.65
CA VAL A 89 -1.83 2.80 2.36
C VAL A 89 -2.27 4.24 2.47
N VAL A 90 -1.97 5.04 1.47
CA VAL A 90 -2.38 6.44 1.37
C VAL A 90 -3.26 6.67 0.14
N SER A 91 -4.25 7.52 0.24
CA SER A 91 -5.06 8.02 -0.86
C SER A 91 -5.28 9.54 -0.74
N PRO A 92 -5.07 10.32 -1.81
CA PRO A 92 -4.52 9.91 -3.10
C PRO A 92 -3.06 9.47 -3.03
N ALA A 93 -2.52 8.88 -4.11
CA ALA A 93 -1.09 8.58 -4.27
C ALA A 93 -0.26 9.87 -4.18
N MET A 94 0.89 9.79 -3.51
CA MET A 94 1.69 10.96 -3.12
C MET A 94 3.03 11.06 -3.86
N THR A 95 3.56 9.95 -4.37
CA THR A 95 4.94 9.88 -4.88
C THR A 95 5.04 9.61 -6.38
N VAL A 96 3.95 9.79 -7.11
CA VAL A 96 3.87 9.58 -8.56
C VAL A 96 3.80 10.92 -9.28
N SER A 97 4.58 11.08 -10.35
CA SER A 97 4.52 12.27 -11.18
C SER A 97 3.16 12.40 -11.89
N ASN A 98 2.69 13.63 -12.09
CA ASN A 98 1.38 13.90 -12.72
C ASN A 98 1.26 13.29 -14.12
N ASP A 99 2.33 13.31 -14.91
CA ASP A 99 2.35 12.74 -16.25
C ASP A 99 2.18 11.23 -16.25
N LEU A 100 2.77 10.56 -15.26
CA LEU A 100 2.69 9.12 -15.13
C LEU A 100 1.36 8.70 -14.52
N ASP A 101 0.86 9.43 -13.54
CA ASP A 101 -0.50 9.22 -12.99
C ASP A 101 -1.55 9.29 -14.11
N ALA A 102 -1.47 10.29 -14.98
CA ALA A 102 -2.36 10.42 -16.14
C ALA A 102 -2.26 9.23 -17.11
N LYS A 103 -1.04 8.72 -17.38
CA LYS A 103 -0.82 7.54 -18.22
C LYS A 103 -1.39 6.27 -17.58
N MET A 104 -1.16 6.05 -16.30
CA MET A 104 -1.66 4.87 -15.57
C MET A 104 -3.18 4.90 -15.46
N LYS A 105 -3.76 6.05 -15.14
CA LYS A 105 -5.21 6.28 -15.15
C LYS A 105 -5.82 5.94 -16.52
N LYS A 106 -5.22 6.44 -17.61
CA LYS A 106 -5.68 6.13 -18.97
C LYS A 106 -5.56 4.65 -19.31
N SER A 107 -4.48 3.99 -18.86
CA SER A 107 -4.31 2.55 -19.02
C SER A 107 -5.39 1.77 -18.29
N ALA A 108 -5.70 2.15 -17.04
CA ALA A 108 -6.76 1.54 -16.25
C ALA A 108 -8.14 1.68 -16.92
N GLU A 109 -8.47 2.86 -17.43
CA GLU A 109 -9.70 3.10 -18.19
C GLU A 109 -9.82 2.22 -19.45
N ASN A 110 -8.71 2.07 -20.19
CA ASN A 110 -8.67 1.23 -21.40
C ASN A 110 -8.84 -0.26 -21.05
N ILE A 111 -8.20 -0.73 -19.97
CA ILE A 111 -8.29 -2.12 -19.49
C ILE A 111 -9.75 -2.46 -19.14
N ILE A 112 -10.39 -1.66 -18.29
CA ILE A 112 -11.76 -1.89 -17.85
C ILE A 112 -12.73 -1.84 -19.04
N SER A 113 -12.51 -0.91 -19.97
CA SER A 113 -13.31 -0.80 -21.18
C SER A 113 -13.14 -2.01 -22.09
N GLY A 114 -11.90 -2.48 -22.28
CA GLY A 114 -11.57 -3.65 -23.11
C GLY A 114 -12.13 -4.95 -22.53
N LEU A 115 -12.12 -5.10 -21.20
CA LEU A 115 -12.71 -6.26 -20.50
C LEU A 115 -14.24 -6.20 -20.41
N GLY A 116 -14.87 -5.08 -20.75
CA GLY A 116 -16.33 -4.93 -20.69
C GLY A 116 -16.90 -4.88 -19.28
N ILE A 117 -16.05 -4.63 -18.24
CA ILE A 117 -16.50 -4.56 -16.84
C ILE A 117 -17.45 -3.39 -16.66
N VAL A 118 -18.58 -3.60 -15.95
CA VAL A 118 -19.57 -2.58 -15.60
C VAL A 118 -19.64 -2.46 -14.08
N GLY A 119 -19.78 -1.23 -13.59
CA GLY A 119 -19.78 -0.92 -12.16
C GLY A 119 -18.38 -0.61 -11.66
N ASN A 120 -18.10 -0.96 -10.42
CA ASN A 120 -16.85 -0.69 -9.73
C ASN A 120 -15.76 -1.69 -10.13
N CYS A 121 -14.56 -1.21 -10.30
CA CYS A 121 -13.38 -2.03 -10.57
C CYS A 121 -12.11 -1.31 -10.18
N SER A 122 -11.18 -2.05 -9.55
CA SER A 122 -9.84 -1.55 -9.31
C SER A 122 -8.84 -2.14 -10.29
N VAL A 123 -7.84 -1.35 -10.68
CA VAL A 123 -6.66 -1.82 -11.43
C VAL A 123 -5.42 -1.53 -10.62
N ARG A 124 -4.66 -2.59 -10.30
CA ARG A 124 -3.40 -2.49 -9.58
C ARG A 124 -2.22 -2.48 -10.54
N PHE A 125 -1.26 -1.63 -10.25
CA PHE A 125 -0.03 -1.49 -11.00
C PHE A 125 1.19 -1.61 -10.09
N ALA A 126 2.26 -2.18 -10.63
CA ALA A 126 3.59 -1.98 -10.08
C ALA A 126 4.32 -0.94 -10.93
N LEU A 127 4.92 0.04 -10.28
CA LEU A 127 5.69 1.11 -10.86
C LEU A 127 7.14 1.01 -10.40
N LYS A 128 8.08 0.95 -11.35
CA LYS A 128 9.49 0.95 -11.03
C LYS A 128 9.88 2.23 -10.29
N PRO A 129 10.73 2.19 -9.25
CA PRO A 129 11.05 3.38 -8.45
C PRO A 129 11.58 4.56 -9.24
N ASP A 130 12.29 4.33 -10.37
CA ASP A 130 12.79 5.36 -11.27
C ASP A 130 11.74 5.87 -12.28
N GLU A 131 10.48 5.45 -12.14
CA GLU A 131 9.35 5.78 -13.01
C GLU A 131 9.52 5.42 -14.49
N SER A 132 10.50 4.60 -14.84
CA SER A 132 10.80 4.25 -16.24
C SER A 132 9.85 3.21 -16.85
N GLU A 133 9.20 2.40 -16.02
CA GLU A 133 8.33 1.28 -16.43
C GLU A 133 7.23 1.05 -15.40
N PHE A 134 6.02 0.74 -15.86
CA PHE A 134 4.97 0.20 -15.00
C PHE A 134 4.30 -1.01 -15.65
N VAL A 135 3.79 -1.92 -14.82
CA VAL A 135 3.09 -3.13 -15.26
C VAL A 135 1.78 -3.30 -14.49
N VAL A 136 0.83 -3.97 -15.12
CA VAL A 136 -0.43 -4.34 -14.47
C VAL A 136 -0.19 -5.55 -13.58
N LEU A 137 -0.59 -5.46 -12.31
CA LEU A 137 -0.55 -6.58 -11.37
C LEU A 137 -1.84 -7.37 -11.41
N ASP A 138 -2.96 -6.65 -11.36
CA ASP A 138 -4.27 -7.27 -11.19
C ASP A 138 -5.40 -6.34 -11.61
N VAL A 139 -6.56 -6.93 -11.92
CA VAL A 139 -7.82 -6.25 -12.19
C VAL A 139 -8.88 -6.86 -11.31
N ILE A 140 -9.45 -6.09 -10.40
CA ILE A 140 -10.37 -6.56 -9.36
C ILE A 140 -11.76 -5.98 -9.61
N PRO A 141 -12.67 -6.72 -10.24
CA PRO A 141 -14.07 -6.30 -10.39
C PRO A 141 -14.80 -6.31 -9.05
N GLY A 142 -15.63 -5.29 -8.83
CA GLY A 142 -16.42 -5.16 -7.60
C GLY A 142 -15.68 -4.39 -6.49
N PHE A 143 -16.15 -4.57 -5.26
CA PHE A 143 -15.62 -3.87 -4.09
C PHE A 143 -14.49 -4.64 -3.42
N ASN A 144 -13.51 -3.87 -2.97
CA ASN A 144 -12.45 -4.36 -2.09
C ASN A 144 -12.29 -3.42 -0.88
N ARG A 145 -11.30 -3.64 -0.03
CA ARG A 145 -11.02 -2.79 1.13
C ARG A 145 -10.67 -1.36 0.74
N ASN A 146 -9.95 -1.20 -0.38
CA ASN A 146 -9.52 0.09 -0.88
C ASN A 146 -10.69 0.93 -1.41
N SER A 147 -11.73 0.29 -1.98
CA SER A 147 -12.96 0.97 -2.38
C SER A 147 -13.64 1.71 -1.21
N ALA A 148 -13.60 1.11 0.00
CA ALA A 148 -14.15 1.75 1.21
C ALA A 148 -13.33 2.97 1.63
N LEU A 149 -11.98 2.89 1.57
CA LEU A 149 -11.08 4.01 1.84
C LEU A 149 -11.32 5.15 0.86
N ILE A 150 -11.35 4.84 -0.44
CA ILE A 150 -11.59 5.84 -1.50
C ILE A 150 -12.97 6.48 -1.35
N SER A 151 -14.01 5.69 -1.07
CA SER A 151 -15.34 6.24 -0.81
C SER A 151 -15.35 7.23 0.35
N LYS A 152 -14.55 6.97 1.38
CA LYS A 152 -14.45 7.83 2.55
C LYS A 152 -13.69 9.13 2.26
N VAL A 153 -12.56 9.07 1.56
CA VAL A 153 -11.73 10.25 1.25
C VAL A 153 -12.37 11.15 0.20
N THR A 154 -12.98 10.56 -0.84
CA THR A 154 -13.63 11.29 -1.93
C THR A 154 -15.05 11.74 -1.59
N ARG A 155 -15.65 11.16 -0.55
CA ARG A 155 -17.09 11.26 -0.23
C ARG A 155 -18.00 10.78 -1.37
N PHE A 156 -17.44 10.08 -2.35
CA PHE A 156 -18.20 9.51 -3.45
C PHE A 156 -18.79 8.15 -3.03
N PRO A 157 -20.13 7.98 -3.09
CA PRO A 157 -20.79 6.80 -2.54
C PRO A 157 -20.67 5.59 -3.49
N LEU A 158 -19.44 5.06 -3.65
CA LEU A 158 -19.09 3.99 -4.59
C LEU A 158 -20.06 2.80 -4.56
N ALA A 159 -20.38 2.29 -3.36
CA ALA A 159 -21.28 1.13 -3.22
C ALA A 159 -22.69 1.40 -3.77
N ARG A 160 -23.24 2.58 -3.44
CA ARG A 160 -24.57 2.98 -3.91
C ARG A 160 -24.59 3.18 -5.42
N VAL A 161 -23.57 3.80 -5.97
CA VAL A 161 -23.43 4.05 -7.40
C VAL A 161 -23.32 2.73 -8.14
N SER A 162 -22.42 1.85 -7.72
CA SER A 162 -22.20 0.56 -8.36
C SER A 162 -23.46 -0.32 -8.35
N ALA A 163 -24.19 -0.34 -7.23
CA ALA A 163 -25.47 -1.07 -7.14
C ALA A 163 -26.50 -0.56 -8.16
N LYS A 164 -26.61 0.76 -8.31
CA LYS A 164 -27.53 1.35 -9.31
C LYS A 164 -27.08 1.08 -10.74
N LEU A 165 -25.78 1.17 -11.03
CA LEU A 165 -25.24 0.81 -12.34
C LEU A 165 -25.50 -0.65 -12.70
N ALA A 166 -25.41 -1.57 -11.73
CA ALA A 166 -25.75 -2.97 -11.91
C ALA A 166 -27.25 -3.18 -12.25
N LEU A 167 -28.11 -2.28 -11.81
CA LEU A 167 -29.55 -2.27 -12.16
C LEU A 167 -29.84 -1.55 -13.50
N GLY A 168 -28.83 -1.08 -14.21
CA GLY A 168 -28.96 -0.46 -15.53
C GLY A 168 -29.15 1.06 -15.52
N PHE A 169 -29.03 1.74 -14.37
CA PHE A 169 -29.05 3.20 -14.33
C PHE A 169 -27.79 3.77 -15.00
N SER A 170 -27.92 4.93 -15.67
CA SER A 170 -26.78 5.71 -16.15
C SER A 170 -26.20 6.61 -15.05
N LEU A 171 -25.00 7.16 -15.26
CA LEU A 171 -24.43 8.17 -14.33
C LEU A 171 -25.31 9.43 -14.28
N ASP A 172 -25.93 9.82 -15.40
CA ASP A 172 -26.82 10.97 -15.48
C ASP A 172 -28.11 10.77 -14.68
N ASP A 173 -28.63 9.53 -14.60
CA ASP A 173 -29.80 9.18 -13.78
C ASP A 173 -29.48 9.25 -12.28
N LEU A 174 -28.20 9.20 -11.92
CA LEU A 174 -27.78 9.15 -10.53
C LEU A 174 -27.84 10.50 -9.83
N ARG A 175 -28.19 11.59 -10.55
CA ARG A 175 -28.34 12.98 -10.03
C ARG A 175 -27.58 13.17 -8.73
N PHE A 176 -26.24 13.16 -8.80
CA PHE A 176 -25.44 13.49 -7.64
C PHE A 176 -25.53 14.99 -7.47
N GLU A 177 -26.39 15.42 -6.57
CA GLU A 177 -26.34 16.77 -6.08
C GLU A 177 -24.91 17.01 -5.57
N LYS A 178 -24.08 17.66 -6.42
CA LYS A 178 -22.76 18.23 -6.10
C LYS A 178 -21.55 17.30 -5.93
N THR A 179 -21.59 16.04 -6.31
CA THR A 179 -20.36 15.21 -6.28
C THR A 179 -20.09 14.56 -7.62
N GLU A 180 -19.56 15.32 -8.58
CA GLU A 180 -18.70 14.70 -9.56
C GLU A 180 -17.55 14.03 -8.83
N PRO A 181 -17.06 12.85 -9.26
CA PRO A 181 -15.85 12.27 -8.69
C PRO A 181 -14.77 13.34 -8.74
N SER A 182 -14.40 13.86 -7.58
CA SER A 182 -13.29 14.82 -7.52
C SER A 182 -12.10 14.07 -8.07
N SER A 183 -11.51 14.54 -9.17
CA SER A 183 -10.22 14.03 -9.59
C SER A 183 -9.28 14.06 -8.36
N SER A 184 -8.40 13.10 -8.23
CA SER A 184 -7.40 13.07 -7.14
C SER A 184 -6.70 14.44 -6.95
N GLU A 185 -6.55 15.20 -8.03
CA GLU A 185 -5.98 16.55 -8.07
C GLU A 185 -6.75 17.61 -7.25
N ASN A 186 -8.04 17.41 -6.98
CA ASN A 186 -8.90 18.34 -6.25
C ASN A 186 -9.19 17.90 -4.80
N LEU A 187 -8.63 16.79 -4.35
CA LEU A 187 -8.81 16.35 -2.97
C LEU A 187 -7.97 17.22 -2.03
N LYS A 188 -8.67 17.95 -1.13
CA LYS A 188 -8.05 18.76 -0.08
C LYS A 188 -7.71 17.95 1.18
N VAL A 189 -7.92 16.66 1.14
CA VAL A 189 -7.72 15.74 2.26
C VAL A 189 -6.99 14.49 1.79
N CYS A 190 -6.30 13.86 2.71
CA CYS A 190 -5.61 12.61 2.52
C CYS A 190 -6.16 11.58 3.50
N ALA A 191 -6.24 10.33 3.08
CA ALA A 191 -6.56 9.21 3.96
C ALA A 191 -5.34 8.32 4.12
N VAL A 192 -5.11 7.88 5.35
CA VAL A 192 -4.10 6.88 5.68
C VAL A 192 -4.78 5.67 6.30
N ARG A 193 -4.48 4.48 5.79
CA ARG A 193 -4.88 3.21 6.34
C ARG A 193 -3.67 2.52 6.96
N ILE A 194 -3.79 2.11 8.21
CA ILE A 194 -2.78 1.32 8.92
C ILE A 194 -3.38 -0.06 9.22
N PRO A 195 -2.72 -1.17 8.84
CA PRO A 195 -3.15 -2.51 9.20
C PRO A 195 -3.03 -2.75 10.71
N LYS A 196 -3.80 -3.72 11.19
CA LYS A 196 -3.72 -4.21 12.56
C LYS A 196 -3.53 -5.72 12.54
N TRP A 197 -2.53 -6.19 13.26
CA TRP A 197 -2.24 -7.60 13.43
C TRP A 197 -2.59 -8.07 14.84
N SER A 198 -2.95 -9.35 14.99
CA SER A 198 -3.30 -9.96 16.26
C SER A 198 -2.25 -10.98 16.72
N PHE A 199 -0.99 -10.77 16.36
CA PHE A 199 0.10 -11.70 16.68
C PHE A 199 0.22 -11.96 18.18
N ASP A 200 0.10 -10.92 19.00
CA ASP A 200 0.18 -11.06 20.47
C ASP A 200 -0.97 -11.88 21.06
N ALA A 201 -2.13 -11.87 20.42
CA ALA A 201 -3.30 -12.64 20.87
C ALA A 201 -3.27 -14.10 20.40
N LEU A 202 -2.56 -14.39 19.31
CA LEU A 202 -2.52 -15.72 18.68
C LEU A 202 -1.33 -16.58 19.13
N GLY A 203 -0.41 -16.04 19.93
CA GLY A 203 0.77 -16.75 20.43
C GLY A 203 1.99 -16.61 19.49
N ALA A 204 2.94 -17.56 19.57
CA ALA A 204 4.22 -17.50 18.87
C ALA A 204 4.05 -17.73 17.35
N PHE A 205 3.75 -16.68 16.62
CA PHE A 205 3.77 -16.64 15.15
C PHE A 205 5.02 -15.93 14.63
N ASP A 206 5.45 -16.30 13.42
CA ASP A 206 6.42 -15.49 12.68
C ASP A 206 5.74 -14.17 12.31
N ARG A 207 6.24 -13.05 12.86
CA ARG A 207 5.71 -11.70 12.64
C ARG A 207 6.09 -11.12 11.28
N LYS A 208 6.82 -11.86 10.45
CA LYS A 208 7.23 -11.41 9.11
C LYS A 208 6.04 -11.34 8.18
N THR A 209 5.85 -10.16 7.59
CA THR A 209 4.89 -9.96 6.51
C THR A 209 5.52 -10.31 5.17
N GLY A 210 4.70 -10.72 4.20
CA GLY A 210 5.14 -11.14 2.88
C GLY A 210 3.99 -11.11 1.87
N SER A 211 4.03 -12.00 0.89
CA SER A 211 3.01 -12.05 -0.17
C SER A 211 1.62 -12.53 0.29
N ALA A 212 1.53 -13.20 1.45
CA ALA A 212 0.27 -13.63 2.03
C ALA A 212 -0.17 -12.64 3.12
N MET A 213 -1.45 -12.24 3.10
CA MET A 213 -2.01 -11.32 4.07
C MET A 213 -2.09 -11.94 5.46
N GLN A 214 -1.61 -11.19 6.47
CA GLN A 214 -1.62 -11.59 7.88
C GLN A 214 -2.42 -10.61 8.78
N ALA A 215 -2.66 -9.39 8.30
CA ALA A 215 -3.45 -8.41 9.05
C ALA A 215 -4.89 -8.89 9.28
N THR A 216 -5.37 -8.73 10.52
CA THR A 216 -6.70 -9.15 10.97
C THR A 216 -7.70 -8.01 11.03
N GLY A 217 -7.23 -6.77 10.89
CA GLY A 217 -8.03 -5.55 10.91
C GLY A 217 -7.28 -4.38 10.31
N GLU A 218 -7.90 -3.22 10.35
CA GLU A 218 -7.32 -1.99 9.83
C GLU A 218 -7.98 -0.76 10.47
N VAL A 219 -7.26 0.35 10.43
CA VAL A 219 -7.76 1.66 10.83
C VAL A 219 -7.60 2.62 9.65
N VAL A 220 -8.60 3.46 9.42
CA VAL A 220 -8.56 4.52 8.40
C VAL A 220 -8.74 5.86 9.08
N ALA A 221 -7.80 6.76 8.87
CA ALA A 221 -7.90 8.16 9.26
C ALA A 221 -7.87 9.08 8.04
N VAL A 222 -8.61 10.18 8.12
CA VAL A 222 -8.66 11.22 7.08
C VAL A 222 -8.31 12.54 7.74
N ASP A 223 -7.41 13.30 7.10
CA ASP A 223 -7.03 14.64 7.54
C ASP A 223 -6.52 15.49 6.35
N LEU A 224 -6.09 16.73 6.61
CA LEU A 224 -5.66 17.69 5.60
C LEU A 224 -4.26 17.39 5.05
N SER A 225 -3.42 16.66 5.79
CA SER A 225 -2.09 16.26 5.37
C SER A 225 -1.83 14.80 5.68
N PHE A 226 -0.80 14.22 5.04
CA PHE A 226 -0.35 12.86 5.32
C PHE A 226 0.08 12.71 6.79
N GLU A 227 0.87 13.65 7.30
CA GLU A 227 1.39 13.64 8.67
C GLU A 227 0.24 13.58 9.69
N ALA A 228 -0.76 14.46 9.52
CA ALA A 228 -1.92 14.51 10.41
C ALA A 228 -2.78 13.24 10.32
N ALA A 229 -3.04 12.73 9.10
CA ALA A 229 -3.78 11.50 8.88
C ALA A 229 -3.03 10.28 9.44
N PHE A 230 -1.70 10.21 9.23
CA PHE A 230 -0.84 9.15 9.75
C PHE A 230 -0.86 9.11 11.29
N MET A 231 -0.59 10.24 11.95
CA MET A 231 -0.61 10.35 13.41
C MET A 231 -1.99 10.02 14.00
N LYS A 232 -3.06 10.41 13.32
CA LYS A 232 -4.43 10.08 13.72
C LYS A 232 -4.72 8.58 13.58
N ALA A 233 -4.24 7.93 12.51
CA ALA A 233 -4.37 6.50 12.31
C ALA A 233 -3.59 5.70 13.36
N VAL A 234 -2.35 6.10 13.67
CA VAL A 234 -1.53 5.48 14.72
C VAL A 234 -2.24 5.52 16.07
N ARG A 235 -2.76 6.67 16.49
CA ARG A 235 -3.53 6.79 17.74
C ARG A 235 -4.76 5.88 17.78
N SER A 236 -5.33 5.56 16.63
CA SER A 236 -6.53 4.72 16.51
C SER A 236 -6.20 3.22 16.45
N VAL A 237 -5.01 2.83 15.98
CA VAL A 237 -4.54 1.43 15.98
C VAL A 237 -4.22 0.96 17.40
N SER A 238 -3.60 1.82 18.19
CA SER A 238 -3.18 1.51 19.55
C SER A 238 -3.82 2.47 20.55
N SER A 239 -4.75 1.98 21.36
CA SER A 239 -5.34 2.78 22.44
C SER A 239 -4.34 3.19 23.54
N LYS A 240 -3.13 2.63 23.52
CA LYS A 240 -2.07 2.88 24.51
C LYS A 240 -1.02 3.88 24.02
N ASN A 241 -0.85 4.04 22.70
CA ASN A 241 0.20 4.87 22.14
C ASN A 241 -0.41 6.12 21.50
N LEU A 242 0.01 7.29 21.92
CA LEU A 242 -0.38 8.57 21.33
C LEU A 242 0.46 8.93 20.11
N THR A 243 1.65 8.35 20.00
CA THR A 243 2.60 8.52 18.90
C THR A 243 3.07 7.16 18.39
N PRO A 244 3.74 7.09 17.23
CA PRO A 244 4.38 5.87 16.74
C PRO A 244 5.55 5.39 17.60
N ALA A 245 5.99 6.17 18.59
CA ALA A 245 7.08 5.76 19.47
C ALA A 245 6.65 4.59 20.37
N LEU A 246 7.25 3.43 20.17
CA LEU A 246 7.07 2.28 21.04
C LEU A 246 8.19 2.25 22.08
N SER A 247 7.84 2.12 23.36
CA SER A 247 8.84 2.03 24.43
C SER A 247 9.78 0.82 24.26
N SER A 248 9.28 -0.27 23.69
CA SER A 248 10.09 -1.47 23.38
C SER A 248 11.20 -1.24 22.37
N LEU A 249 11.09 -0.23 21.51
CA LEU A 249 12.10 0.11 20.50
C LEU A 249 13.13 1.10 21.02
N ALA A 250 12.80 1.86 22.07
CA ALA A 250 13.68 2.90 22.59
C ALA A 250 14.99 2.35 23.17
N ASP A 251 14.96 1.14 23.71
CA ASP A 251 16.11 0.49 24.34
C ASP A 251 16.97 -0.33 23.35
N LEU A 252 16.51 -0.50 22.10
CA LEU A 252 17.26 -1.23 21.08
C LEU A 252 18.42 -0.40 20.52
N SER A 253 19.49 -1.08 20.13
CA SER A 253 20.58 -0.46 19.37
C SER A 253 20.14 -0.06 17.96
N ASP A 254 20.90 0.83 17.31
CA ASP A 254 20.62 1.25 15.94
C ASP A 254 20.68 0.07 14.96
N ASP A 255 21.60 -0.89 15.15
CA ASP A 255 21.69 -2.11 14.34
C ASP A 255 20.42 -2.99 14.49
N GLU A 256 19.87 -3.10 15.69
CA GLU A 256 18.63 -3.85 15.92
C GLU A 256 17.43 -3.16 15.26
N ILE A 257 17.34 -1.84 15.34
CA ILE A 257 16.33 -1.03 14.66
C ILE A 257 16.44 -1.20 13.13
N LEU A 258 17.64 -1.11 12.56
CA LEU A 258 17.87 -1.32 11.12
C LEU A 258 17.49 -2.74 10.66
N ASN A 259 17.74 -3.74 11.51
CA ASN A 259 17.29 -5.11 11.24
C ASN A 259 15.77 -5.26 11.22
N LEU A 260 15.04 -4.58 12.13
CA LEU A 260 13.57 -4.54 12.12
C LEU A 260 13.03 -3.84 10.86
N ILE A 261 13.70 -2.78 10.41
CA ILE A 261 13.35 -2.06 9.18
C ILE A 261 13.56 -2.96 7.96
N LYS A 262 14.67 -3.67 7.89
CA LYS A 262 14.99 -4.59 6.80
C LYS A 262 14.01 -5.76 6.71
N GLN A 263 13.58 -6.29 7.83
CA GLN A 263 12.60 -7.37 7.91
C GLN A 263 11.19 -6.77 7.91
N ALA A 264 10.42 -6.98 6.83
CA ALA A 264 9.02 -6.58 6.83
C ALA A 264 8.25 -7.31 7.95
N ASN A 265 7.67 -6.55 8.87
CA ASN A 265 6.90 -7.03 10.01
C ASN A 265 5.91 -5.96 10.48
N ASP A 266 5.08 -6.27 11.45
CA ASP A 266 4.08 -5.36 12.01
C ASP A 266 4.64 -4.18 12.81
N GLU A 267 5.91 -4.22 13.20
CA GLU A 267 6.59 -3.12 13.92
C GLU A 267 7.42 -2.22 12.99
N ARG A 268 7.57 -2.58 11.71
CA ARG A 268 8.42 -1.89 10.74
C ARG A 268 8.20 -0.37 10.68
N ILE A 269 6.94 0.07 10.59
CA ILE A 269 6.63 1.50 10.50
C ILE A 269 7.01 2.25 11.78
N PHE A 270 6.92 1.59 12.93
CA PHE A 270 7.33 2.14 14.23
C PHE A 270 8.86 2.15 14.36
N ALA A 271 9.56 1.13 13.85
CA ALA A 271 11.02 1.11 13.78
C ALA A 271 11.55 2.22 12.86
N ILE A 272 10.89 2.48 11.72
CA ILE A 272 11.20 3.62 10.84
C ILE A 272 11.05 4.95 11.60
N TYR A 273 9.96 5.12 12.35
CA TYR A 273 9.74 6.33 13.15
C TYR A 273 10.84 6.53 14.20
N GLU A 274 11.24 5.46 14.92
CA GLU A 274 12.30 5.51 15.92
C GLU A 274 13.66 5.81 15.27
N ALA A 275 13.98 5.20 14.12
CA ALA A 275 15.20 5.47 13.36
C ALA A 275 15.31 6.95 12.94
N LEU A 276 14.22 7.52 12.41
CA LEU A 276 14.17 8.94 12.03
C LEU A 276 14.35 9.86 13.23
N LYS A 277 13.74 9.52 14.38
CA LYS A 277 13.91 10.24 15.63
C LYS A 277 15.35 10.25 16.15
N ARG A 278 16.11 9.18 15.86
CA ARG A 278 17.55 9.06 16.16
C ARG A 278 18.43 9.76 15.12
N ASN A 279 17.86 10.33 14.06
CA ASN A 279 18.54 10.92 12.91
C ASN A 279 19.36 9.88 12.10
N ILE A 280 18.91 8.63 12.02
CA ILE A 280 19.48 7.65 11.09
C ILE A 280 19.17 8.12 9.67
N ASP A 281 20.13 7.92 8.77
CA ASP A 281 20.07 8.42 7.39
C ASP A 281 18.85 7.86 6.62
N LYS A 282 18.10 8.73 5.96
CA LYS A 282 16.90 8.37 5.20
C LYS A 282 17.21 7.51 3.98
N ASP A 283 18.35 7.72 3.33
CA ASP A 283 18.75 6.91 2.19
C ASP A 283 19.06 5.47 2.63
N GLU A 284 19.66 5.29 3.81
CA GLU A 284 19.86 3.98 4.41
C GLU A 284 18.52 3.31 4.75
N ILE A 285 17.62 4.02 5.43
CA ILE A 285 16.27 3.52 5.76
C ILE A 285 15.52 3.13 4.48
N SER A 286 15.53 3.97 3.45
CA SER A 286 14.89 3.71 2.16
C SER A 286 15.48 2.49 1.47
N SER A 287 16.81 2.38 1.45
CA SER A 287 17.52 1.23 0.85
C SER A 287 17.16 -0.10 1.51
N LEU A 288 17.00 -0.12 2.84
CA LEU A 288 16.66 -1.32 3.61
C LEU A 288 15.17 -1.68 3.51
N SER A 289 14.30 -0.67 3.51
CA SER A 289 12.85 -0.87 3.57
C SER A 289 12.17 -0.90 2.20
N GLY A 290 12.75 -0.23 1.20
CA GLY A 290 12.10 0.08 -0.06
C GLY A 290 11.03 1.17 0.03
N VAL A 291 10.86 1.81 1.20
CA VAL A 291 9.93 2.93 1.39
C VAL A 291 10.48 4.18 0.71
N ASP A 292 9.63 4.86 -0.05
CA ASP A 292 10.01 6.09 -0.74
C ASP A 292 10.43 7.20 0.25
N ILE A 293 11.49 7.93 -0.09
CA ILE A 293 12.05 9.01 0.73
C ILE A 293 10.99 10.06 1.08
N TRP A 294 10.06 10.33 0.18
CA TRP A 294 8.97 11.26 0.44
C TRP A 294 8.19 10.91 1.71
N PHE A 295 7.86 9.62 1.93
CA PHE A 295 7.18 9.17 3.13
C PHE A 295 8.07 9.32 4.37
N LEU A 296 9.35 8.98 4.25
CA LEU A 296 10.32 9.11 5.34
C LEU A 296 10.44 10.56 5.80
N GLU A 297 10.55 11.52 4.88
CA GLU A 297 10.58 12.96 5.19
C GLU A 297 9.31 13.44 5.91
N ARG A 298 8.14 12.88 5.57
CA ARG A 298 6.88 13.24 6.21
C ARG A 298 6.71 12.62 7.59
N ILE A 299 7.22 11.40 7.78
CA ILE A 299 7.22 10.72 9.09
C ILE A 299 8.27 11.32 10.02
N GLU A 300 9.39 11.81 9.50
CA GLU A 300 10.45 12.49 10.26
C GLU A 300 9.94 13.73 10.98
N LYS A 301 9.10 14.54 10.35
CA LYS A 301 8.59 15.78 10.95
C LYS A 301 7.98 15.58 12.33
N PRO A 302 6.93 14.75 12.51
CA PRO A 302 6.37 14.51 13.82
C PRO A 302 7.35 13.81 14.79
N ALA A 303 8.31 13.02 14.28
CA ALA A 303 9.34 12.39 15.11
C ALA A 303 10.28 13.42 15.74
N LEU A 304 10.72 14.41 14.95
CA LEU A 304 11.58 15.50 15.43
C LEU A 304 10.85 16.45 16.37
N VAL A 305 9.57 16.75 16.11
CA VAL A 305 8.74 17.54 17.02
C VAL A 305 8.60 16.82 18.36
N GLU A 306 8.32 15.50 18.36
CA GLU A 306 8.25 14.72 19.61
C GLU A 306 9.57 14.75 20.39
N LYS A 307 10.71 14.61 19.70
CA LYS A 307 12.05 14.70 20.29
C LYS A 307 12.29 16.07 20.92
N GLY A 308 11.99 17.15 20.18
CA GLY A 308 12.16 18.52 20.65
C GLY A 308 11.32 18.86 21.88
N ILE A 309 10.06 18.36 21.93
CA ILE A 309 9.19 18.53 23.10
C ILE A 309 9.75 17.83 24.34
N LYS A 310 10.34 16.66 24.19
CA LYS A 310 10.96 15.92 25.30
C LYS A 310 12.22 16.61 25.82
N ASP A 311 13.03 17.15 24.92
CA ASP A 311 14.32 17.76 25.26
C ASP A 311 14.16 19.21 25.76
N ASN A 312 13.31 20.00 25.08
CA ASN A 312 13.07 21.40 25.44
C ASN A 312 11.66 21.82 25.00
N PHE A 313 10.69 21.78 25.91
CA PHE A 313 9.36 22.29 25.61
C PHE A 313 9.39 23.80 25.33
N SER A 314 9.02 24.22 24.12
CA SER A 314 8.77 25.62 23.79
C SER A 314 7.35 25.79 23.24
N PHE A 315 6.79 27.00 23.40
CA PHE A 315 5.46 27.30 22.85
C PHE A 315 5.43 27.25 21.30
N GLU A 316 6.55 27.53 20.66
CA GLU A 316 6.73 27.46 19.20
C GLU A 316 6.63 26.01 18.72
N LEU A 317 7.28 25.05 19.39
CA LEU A 317 7.16 23.62 19.11
C LEU A 317 5.75 23.05 19.34
N TYR A 318 4.95 23.72 20.19
CA TYR A 318 3.56 23.32 20.41
C TYR A 318 2.65 23.71 19.24
N LEU A 319 3.01 24.74 18.47
CA LEU A 319 2.23 25.25 17.34
C LEU A 319 2.57 24.53 16.01
N GLU A 320 3.70 23.81 15.91
CA GLU A 320 4.08 22.96 14.77
C GLU A 320 3.40 21.59 14.85
#